data_84dc8af052ba5ec2f1a7a507e614800f
#
_entry.id   84dc8af052ba5ec2f1a7a507e614800f
#
_cell.length_a   1.000
_cell.length_b   1.000
_cell.length_c   1.000
_cell.angle_alpha   90.00
_cell.angle_beta   90.00
_cell.angle_gamma   90.00
#
_symmetry.space_group_name_H-M   'P 1'
#
loop_
_entity.id
_entity.type
_entity.pdbx_description
1 polymer ?
#
loop_
_entity_poly.entity_id
_entity_poly.type
_entity_poly.pdbx_seq_one_letter_code
_entity_poly.pdbx_strand_id
1 'polypeptide(L)'
;MNPIAILSREVQFFLDAQRLKKWTGEISPDSAFLVADDFERAVDAFPRNIAFRFEGKSTTYAEFDALASRFANWAIAQGLKAGDCISLFMENRPEYVAAWAGFSKVGLVTALINHNLEGDALAHCVNIAETKLIVTGAEQDEAVRGAMALIKGSPPVWTLGGKLGADLGGALEAFSDKRPDRSHRAGLLGKDMCLYVYTSGTTGLPKAARLTQARTQGMMRSFIAPCRITPKDKVYITLPLYHGTGGLCGIGIALMTGATAIVRRKFSASAFWDEATAEGATAIVYIGELCRYLLNTPPHPKERAHRIRTGFGNGLRPEVWQAFLDRFNIPHLCEFYGSTEGNVSFLNFDGKVGAVGRIPGWLESQFKHIAFVKFDIENEHPVRGPDGLCIRADVDEPGEALGQIGDDVRQRFEGYNDQKATEKKLLRDVFEK
;
A
#
# COMPACT_ATOMS: atom_id res chain seq x y z
N MET A 1 -7.73 20.16 -29.43
CA MET A 1 -6.79 19.00 -29.48
C MET A 1 -6.92 18.35 -30.86
N ASN A 2 -5.81 17.97 -31.50
CA ASN A 2 -5.82 17.32 -32.81
C ASN A 2 -6.54 15.95 -32.71
N PRO A 3 -7.47 15.60 -33.64
CA PRO A 3 -8.18 14.31 -33.62
C PRO A 3 -7.27 13.08 -33.55
N ILE A 4 -6.11 13.12 -34.20
CA ILE A 4 -5.10 12.05 -34.14
C ILE A 4 -4.55 11.89 -32.72
N ALA A 5 -4.29 12.99 -32.03
CA ALA A 5 -3.78 12.96 -30.66
C ALA A 5 -4.84 12.43 -29.68
N ILE A 6 -6.11 12.76 -29.90
CA ILE A 6 -7.23 12.20 -29.12
C ILE A 6 -7.30 10.69 -29.32
N LEU A 7 -7.33 10.22 -30.58
CA LEU A 7 -7.38 8.81 -30.91
C LEU A 7 -6.20 8.03 -30.32
N SER A 8 -4.98 8.56 -30.45
CA SER A 8 -3.77 7.95 -29.89
C SER A 8 -3.87 7.81 -28.37
N ARG A 9 -4.39 8.83 -27.67
CA ARG A 9 -4.60 8.80 -26.22
C ARG A 9 -5.64 7.75 -25.81
N GLU A 10 -6.76 7.66 -26.52
CA GLU A 10 -7.79 6.66 -26.23
C GLU A 10 -7.30 5.22 -26.47
N VAL A 11 -6.54 4.99 -27.55
CA VAL A 11 -5.91 3.69 -27.83
C VAL A 11 -4.92 3.33 -26.73
N GLN A 12 -4.08 4.29 -26.32
CA GLN A 12 -3.10 4.05 -25.25
C GLN A 12 -3.80 3.73 -23.93
N PHE A 13 -4.84 4.50 -23.57
CA PHE A 13 -5.64 4.24 -22.37
C PHE A 13 -6.27 2.84 -22.41
N PHE A 14 -6.84 2.46 -23.56
CA PHE A 14 -7.40 1.11 -23.73
C PHE A 14 -6.36 0.02 -23.49
N LEU A 15 -5.17 0.15 -24.06
CA LEU A 15 -4.08 -0.82 -23.87
C LEU A 15 -3.63 -0.90 -22.40
N ASP A 16 -3.54 0.22 -21.70
CA ASP A 16 -3.15 0.26 -20.30
C ASP A 16 -4.27 -0.30 -19.39
N ALA A 17 -5.54 -0.04 -19.73
CA ALA A 17 -6.68 -0.66 -19.04
C ALA A 17 -6.72 -2.19 -19.23
N GLN A 18 -6.41 -2.71 -20.43
CA GLN A 18 -6.29 -4.16 -20.67
C GLN A 18 -5.13 -4.76 -19.87
N ARG A 19 -3.98 -4.07 -19.79
CA ARG A 19 -2.85 -4.49 -18.93
C ARG A 19 -3.27 -4.54 -17.47
N LEU A 20 -3.97 -3.52 -16.98
CA LEU A 20 -4.47 -3.50 -15.60
C LEU A 20 -5.42 -4.67 -15.35
N LYS A 21 -6.37 -4.89 -16.25
CA LYS A 21 -7.30 -6.03 -16.15
C LYS A 21 -6.58 -7.38 -16.08
N LYS A 22 -5.47 -7.55 -16.82
CA LYS A 22 -4.65 -8.77 -16.74
C LYS A 22 -4.09 -9.01 -15.34
N TRP A 23 -3.72 -7.95 -14.62
CA TRP A 23 -3.16 -8.04 -13.27
C TRP A 23 -4.23 -8.14 -12.18
N THR A 24 -5.40 -7.52 -12.38
CA THR A 24 -6.43 -7.38 -11.33
C THR A 24 -7.67 -8.23 -11.58
N GLY A 25 -7.86 -8.76 -12.79
CA GLY A 25 -9.10 -9.43 -13.19
C GLY A 25 -9.38 -10.77 -12.52
N GLU A 26 -8.37 -11.42 -11.91
CA GLU A 26 -8.52 -12.65 -11.13
C GLU A 26 -8.82 -12.40 -9.64
N ILE A 27 -8.73 -11.12 -9.18
CA ILE A 27 -8.97 -10.77 -7.79
C ILE A 27 -10.48 -10.87 -7.51
N SER A 28 -10.84 -11.71 -6.55
CA SER A 28 -12.24 -11.92 -6.15
C SER A 28 -12.34 -12.13 -4.65
N PRO A 29 -13.41 -11.64 -4.00
CA PRO A 29 -13.71 -11.94 -2.59
C PRO A 29 -13.83 -13.42 -2.29
N ASP A 30 -14.24 -14.22 -3.26
CA ASP A 30 -14.45 -15.67 -3.11
C ASP A 30 -13.29 -16.51 -3.66
N SER A 31 -12.19 -15.88 -4.09
CA SER A 31 -11.00 -16.58 -4.55
C SER A 31 -10.23 -17.20 -3.39
N ALA A 32 -9.82 -18.46 -3.54
CA ALA A 32 -8.86 -19.11 -2.64
C ALA A 32 -7.39 -18.80 -2.98
N PHE A 33 -7.14 -17.98 -4.01
CA PHE A 33 -5.82 -17.49 -4.36
C PHE A 33 -5.55 -16.20 -3.55
N LEU A 34 -4.65 -16.28 -2.58
CA LEU A 34 -4.42 -15.26 -1.56
C LEU A 34 -3.11 -14.47 -1.81
N VAL A 35 -2.85 -13.47 -0.98
CA VAL A 35 -1.62 -12.67 -1.03
C VAL A 35 -0.35 -13.52 -0.92
N ALA A 36 -0.36 -14.56 -0.08
CA ALA A 36 0.76 -15.50 0.03
C ALA A 36 1.04 -16.22 -1.30
N ASP A 37 -0.02 -16.58 -2.04
CA ASP A 37 0.11 -17.22 -3.35
C ASP A 37 0.71 -16.29 -4.41
N ASP A 38 0.47 -14.98 -4.28
CA ASP A 38 1.12 -13.98 -5.13
C ASP A 38 2.63 -13.95 -4.93
N PHE A 39 3.08 -13.92 -3.67
CA PHE A 39 4.50 -13.95 -3.37
C PHE A 39 5.14 -15.27 -3.85
N GLU A 40 4.52 -16.39 -3.55
CA GLU A 40 5.02 -17.71 -3.95
C GLU A 40 5.12 -17.82 -5.48
N ARG A 41 4.10 -17.36 -6.22
CA ARG A 41 4.10 -17.32 -7.70
C ARG A 41 5.25 -16.48 -8.25
N ALA A 42 5.50 -15.30 -7.66
CA ALA A 42 6.59 -14.43 -8.09
C ALA A 42 7.96 -15.05 -7.80
N VAL A 43 8.15 -15.67 -6.65
CA VAL A 43 9.38 -16.39 -6.28
C VAL A 43 9.64 -17.56 -7.25
N ASP A 44 8.61 -18.34 -7.54
CA ASP A 44 8.72 -19.49 -8.46
C ASP A 44 9.09 -19.06 -9.88
N ALA A 45 8.58 -17.91 -10.31
CA ALA A 45 8.89 -17.35 -11.63
C ALA A 45 10.28 -16.70 -11.71
N PHE A 46 10.77 -16.10 -10.61
CA PHE A 46 11.98 -15.27 -10.61
C PHE A 46 12.95 -15.57 -9.45
N PRO A 47 13.25 -16.84 -9.10
CA PRO A 47 13.94 -17.18 -7.84
C PRO A 47 15.33 -16.54 -7.71
N ARG A 48 16.01 -16.28 -8.84
CA ARG A 48 17.38 -15.74 -8.88
C ARG A 48 17.45 -14.23 -9.02
N ASN A 49 16.32 -13.56 -9.32
CA ASN A 49 16.30 -12.11 -9.38
C ASN A 49 16.54 -11.52 -7.99
N ILE A 50 17.02 -10.29 -7.94
CA ILE A 50 17.16 -9.54 -6.70
C ILE A 50 15.77 -8.99 -6.33
N ALA A 51 15.22 -9.43 -5.21
CA ALA A 51 13.97 -8.92 -4.64
C ALA A 51 14.20 -7.58 -3.94
N PHE A 52 15.28 -7.50 -3.14
CA PHE A 52 15.58 -6.30 -2.38
C PHE A 52 17.02 -5.81 -2.54
N ARG A 53 17.16 -4.48 -2.54
CA ARG A 53 18.42 -3.76 -2.31
C ARG A 53 18.23 -2.89 -1.08
N PHE A 54 19.07 -3.12 -0.06
CA PHE A 54 18.97 -2.42 1.22
C PHE A 54 20.34 -2.30 1.87
N GLU A 55 20.78 -1.08 2.18
CA GLU A 55 22.07 -0.79 2.84
C GLU A 55 23.26 -1.55 2.24
N GLY A 56 23.36 -1.51 0.90
CA GLY A 56 24.45 -2.17 0.16
C GLY A 56 24.30 -3.69 0.00
N LYS A 57 23.33 -4.32 0.65
CA LYS A 57 23.05 -5.75 0.56
C LYS A 57 21.99 -6.04 -0.52
N SER A 58 22.07 -7.21 -1.11
CA SER A 58 21.08 -7.75 -2.04
C SER A 58 20.46 -9.00 -1.45
N THR A 59 19.15 -9.14 -1.60
CA THR A 59 18.39 -10.35 -1.24
C THR A 59 17.67 -10.84 -2.48
N THR A 60 17.87 -12.09 -2.88
CA THR A 60 17.16 -12.71 -3.99
C THR A 60 15.72 -13.04 -3.62
N TYR A 61 14.87 -13.33 -4.62
CA TYR A 61 13.51 -13.82 -4.36
C TYR A 61 13.51 -15.15 -3.58
N ALA A 62 14.44 -16.05 -3.87
CA ALA A 62 14.57 -17.31 -3.11
C ALA A 62 14.96 -17.07 -1.65
N GLU A 63 15.91 -16.18 -1.38
CA GLU A 63 16.31 -15.80 -0.01
C GLU A 63 15.18 -15.09 0.74
N PHE A 64 14.43 -14.22 0.05
CA PHE A 64 13.24 -13.58 0.62
C PHE A 64 12.18 -14.63 1.01
N ASP A 65 11.87 -15.58 0.14
CA ASP A 65 10.90 -16.65 0.42
C ASP A 65 11.34 -17.57 1.56
N ALA A 66 12.64 -17.89 1.62
CA ALA A 66 13.25 -18.65 2.70
C ALA A 66 13.08 -17.93 4.05
N LEU A 67 13.36 -16.63 4.10
CA LEU A 67 13.17 -15.82 5.31
C LEU A 67 11.68 -15.71 5.69
N ALA A 68 10.80 -15.45 4.72
CA ALA A 68 9.36 -15.39 4.96
C ALA A 68 8.82 -16.74 5.47
N SER A 69 9.35 -17.85 4.95
CA SER A 69 8.98 -19.20 5.42
C SER A 69 9.46 -19.48 6.84
N ARG A 70 10.64 -18.97 7.25
CA ARG A 70 11.10 -19.03 8.65
C ARG A 70 10.17 -18.27 9.59
N PHE A 71 9.72 -17.07 9.22
CA PHE A 71 8.71 -16.32 9.97
C PHE A 71 7.39 -17.09 10.10
N ALA A 72 6.94 -17.73 9.02
CA ALA A 72 5.72 -18.53 9.02
C ALA A 72 5.84 -19.75 9.95
N ASN A 73 6.92 -20.53 9.83
CA ASN A 73 7.15 -21.72 10.65
C ASN A 73 7.36 -21.36 12.13
N TRP A 74 8.03 -20.25 12.41
CA TRP A 74 8.14 -19.71 13.76
C TRP A 74 6.77 -19.34 14.33
N ALA A 75 5.92 -18.66 13.57
CA ALA A 75 4.59 -18.25 14.03
C ALA A 75 3.68 -19.45 14.34
N ILE A 76 3.77 -20.52 13.55
CA ILE A 76 3.10 -21.80 13.85
C ILE A 76 3.56 -22.34 15.22
N ALA A 77 4.86 -22.34 15.47
CA ALA A 77 5.43 -22.83 16.73
C ALA A 77 5.05 -21.97 17.95
N GLN A 78 4.67 -20.69 17.74
CA GLN A 78 4.08 -19.87 18.80
C GLN A 78 2.60 -20.22 19.07
N GLY A 79 2.02 -21.20 18.40
CA GLY A 79 0.64 -21.63 18.57
C GLY A 79 -0.40 -20.72 17.90
N LEU A 80 0.02 -19.79 17.04
CA LEU A 80 -0.86 -18.89 16.33
C LEU A 80 -1.63 -19.62 15.22
N LYS A 81 -2.87 -19.18 14.98
CA LYS A 81 -3.81 -19.78 14.02
C LYS A 81 -4.27 -18.74 13.02
N ALA A 82 -4.75 -19.22 11.86
CA ALA A 82 -5.37 -18.36 10.86
C ALA A 82 -6.42 -17.42 11.50
N GLY A 83 -6.32 -16.13 11.17
CA GLY A 83 -7.13 -15.06 11.74
C GLY A 83 -6.54 -14.38 12.98
N ASP A 84 -5.56 -14.98 13.68
CA ASP A 84 -4.86 -14.30 14.77
C ASP A 84 -4.06 -13.11 14.24
N CYS A 85 -3.98 -12.03 15.04
CA CYS A 85 -3.27 -10.82 14.65
C CYS A 85 -1.91 -10.69 15.32
N ILE A 86 -0.89 -10.36 14.53
CA ILE A 86 0.45 -9.95 14.98
C ILE A 86 0.63 -8.47 14.70
N SER A 87 1.06 -7.70 15.70
CA SER A 87 1.53 -6.33 15.50
C SER A 87 2.96 -6.34 15.00
N LEU A 88 3.21 -5.69 13.85
CA LEU A 88 4.53 -5.53 13.26
C LEU A 88 4.98 -4.07 13.42
N PHE A 89 6.05 -3.86 14.20
CA PHE A 89 6.51 -2.54 14.61
C PHE A 89 8.01 -2.40 14.42
N MET A 90 8.47 -1.99 13.24
CA MET A 90 9.86 -1.74 12.90
C MET A 90 10.02 -0.77 11.75
N GLU A 91 11.19 -0.19 11.57
CA GLU A 91 11.53 0.66 10.43
C GLU A 91 11.57 -0.11 9.12
N ASN A 92 11.63 0.64 8.01
CA ASN A 92 11.74 0.08 6.67
C ASN A 92 12.97 -0.82 6.53
N ARG A 93 12.74 -2.09 6.18
CA ARG A 93 13.77 -3.09 5.89
C ARG A 93 13.17 -4.31 5.18
N PRO A 94 13.97 -5.16 4.51
CA PRO A 94 13.47 -6.39 3.86
C PRO A 94 12.78 -7.34 4.84
N GLU A 95 13.26 -7.45 6.09
CA GLU A 95 12.70 -8.31 7.13
C GLU A 95 11.27 -7.91 7.50
N TYR A 96 10.93 -6.61 7.40
CA TYR A 96 9.55 -6.13 7.57
C TYR A 96 8.60 -6.79 6.57
N VAL A 97 9.01 -6.82 5.30
CA VAL A 97 8.20 -7.43 4.23
C VAL A 97 8.17 -8.95 4.36
N ALA A 98 9.31 -9.57 4.69
CA ALA A 98 9.42 -11.01 4.90
C ALA A 98 8.54 -11.48 6.08
N ALA A 99 8.42 -10.68 7.14
CA ALA A 99 7.57 -10.99 8.29
C ALA A 99 6.09 -11.05 7.88
N TRP A 100 5.52 -9.97 7.33
CA TRP A 100 4.09 -10.01 6.99
C TRP A 100 3.77 -10.94 5.81
N ALA A 101 4.70 -11.13 4.86
CA ALA A 101 4.57 -12.15 3.82
C ALA A 101 4.58 -13.56 4.41
N GLY A 102 5.44 -13.82 5.39
CA GLY A 102 5.49 -15.08 6.12
C GLY A 102 4.22 -15.35 6.93
N PHE A 103 3.73 -14.35 7.65
CA PHE A 103 2.48 -14.45 8.39
C PHE A 103 1.28 -14.72 7.47
N SER A 104 1.24 -14.12 6.29
CA SER A 104 0.20 -14.39 5.31
C SER A 104 0.23 -15.82 4.76
N LYS A 105 1.42 -16.51 4.72
CA LYS A 105 1.53 -17.93 4.33
C LYS A 105 0.76 -18.88 5.24
N VAL A 106 0.51 -18.47 6.48
CA VAL A 106 -0.21 -19.25 7.48
C VAL A 106 -1.53 -18.62 7.91
N GLY A 107 -2.01 -17.65 7.12
CA GLY A 107 -3.32 -17.04 7.29
C GLY A 107 -3.45 -16.07 8.46
N LEU A 108 -2.33 -15.60 9.03
CA LEU A 108 -2.34 -14.61 10.10
C LEU A 108 -2.64 -13.22 9.55
N VAL A 109 -3.24 -12.38 10.38
CA VAL A 109 -3.45 -10.96 10.11
C VAL A 109 -2.26 -10.18 10.64
N THR A 110 -1.74 -9.20 9.88
CA THR A 110 -0.64 -8.35 10.36
C THR A 110 -1.11 -6.91 10.53
N ALA A 111 -0.94 -6.36 11.73
CA ALA A 111 -1.15 -4.95 12.01
C ALA A 111 0.14 -4.17 11.74
N LEU A 112 0.15 -3.38 10.66
CA LEU A 112 1.31 -2.62 10.22
C LEU A 112 1.39 -1.29 10.98
N ILE A 113 2.09 -1.27 12.13
CA ILE A 113 2.11 -0.11 13.04
C ILE A 113 3.11 0.93 12.55
N ASN A 114 2.71 2.20 12.61
CA ASN A 114 3.58 3.34 12.33
C ASN A 114 4.73 3.39 13.36
N HIS A 115 5.96 3.24 12.89
CA HIS A 115 7.16 3.17 13.71
C HIS A 115 7.54 4.47 14.45
N ASN A 116 6.78 5.56 14.24
CA ASN A 116 6.94 6.81 14.99
C ASN A 116 5.95 6.95 16.16
N LEU A 117 5.11 5.94 16.43
CA LEU A 117 4.16 5.98 17.53
C LEU A 117 4.80 5.57 18.85
N GLU A 118 4.39 6.24 19.92
CA GLU A 118 4.82 6.00 21.29
C GLU A 118 3.61 6.05 22.24
N GLY A 119 3.79 5.58 23.47
CA GLY A 119 2.83 5.70 24.56
C GLY A 119 1.41 5.26 24.21
N ASP A 120 0.43 6.12 24.50
CA ASP A 120 -1.01 5.85 24.31
C ASP A 120 -1.37 5.51 22.86
N ALA A 121 -0.77 6.21 21.89
CA ALA A 121 -1.07 5.99 20.48
C ALA A 121 -0.56 4.63 19.98
N LEU A 122 0.61 4.19 20.43
CA LEU A 122 1.13 2.86 20.15
C LEU A 122 0.27 1.78 20.82
N ALA A 123 0.00 1.92 22.12
CA ALA A 123 -0.85 1.00 22.86
C ALA A 123 -2.25 0.88 22.26
N HIS A 124 -2.84 2.01 21.84
CA HIS A 124 -4.13 2.03 21.15
C HIS A 124 -4.10 1.16 19.88
N CYS A 125 -3.09 1.33 19.02
CA CYS A 125 -2.96 0.54 17.79
C CYS A 125 -2.88 -0.96 18.06
N VAL A 126 -2.08 -1.37 19.04
CA VAL A 126 -1.93 -2.78 19.46
C VAL A 126 -3.25 -3.32 20.01
N ASN A 127 -3.96 -2.52 20.83
CA ASN A 127 -5.20 -2.92 21.48
C ASN A 127 -6.36 -3.10 20.49
N ILE A 128 -6.54 -2.16 19.55
CA ILE A 128 -7.66 -2.24 18.59
C ILE A 128 -7.47 -3.34 17.54
N ALA A 129 -6.24 -3.80 17.33
CA ALA A 129 -5.93 -4.95 16.48
C ALA A 129 -6.10 -6.30 17.21
N GLU A 130 -6.42 -6.30 18.50
CA GLU A 130 -6.53 -7.50 19.33
C GLU A 130 -5.29 -8.40 19.22
N THR A 131 -4.12 -7.76 19.26
CA THR A 131 -2.82 -8.37 19.00
C THR A 131 -2.52 -9.53 19.93
N LYS A 132 -2.16 -10.67 19.35
CA LYS A 132 -1.72 -11.87 20.10
C LYS A 132 -0.25 -11.88 20.41
N LEU A 133 0.57 -11.20 19.56
CA LEU A 133 2.03 -11.17 19.66
C LEU A 133 2.55 -9.91 18.98
N ILE A 134 3.60 -9.31 19.54
CA ILE A 134 4.28 -8.13 18.98
C ILE A 134 5.62 -8.56 18.40
N VAL A 135 5.85 -8.27 17.12
CA VAL A 135 7.14 -8.36 16.45
C VAL A 135 7.70 -6.96 16.27
N THR A 136 8.90 -6.70 16.76
CA THR A 136 9.50 -5.36 16.74
C THR A 136 10.96 -5.39 16.28
N GLY A 137 11.47 -4.26 15.81
CA GLY A 137 12.89 -4.04 15.57
C GLY A 137 13.57 -3.45 16.80
N ALA A 138 14.88 -3.63 16.91
CA ALA A 138 15.70 -3.10 18.02
C ALA A 138 15.51 -1.61 18.28
N GLU A 139 15.29 -0.85 17.21
CA GLU A 139 15.10 0.59 17.24
C GLU A 139 13.80 1.02 17.93
N GLN A 140 12.89 0.07 18.20
CA GLN A 140 11.59 0.29 18.81
C GLN A 140 11.50 -0.19 20.28
N ASP A 141 12.57 -0.76 20.84
CA ASP A 141 12.56 -1.33 22.17
C ASP A 141 12.07 -0.34 23.26
N GLU A 142 12.47 0.92 23.18
CA GLU A 142 12.08 1.94 24.16
C GLU A 142 10.60 2.34 24.01
N ALA A 143 10.13 2.52 22.78
CA ALA A 143 8.73 2.87 22.51
C ALA A 143 7.79 1.76 22.98
N VAL A 144 8.12 0.49 22.69
CA VAL A 144 7.32 -0.66 23.15
C VAL A 144 7.37 -0.77 24.67
N ARG A 145 8.53 -0.65 25.29
CA ARG A 145 8.65 -0.69 26.77
C ARG A 145 7.79 0.37 27.43
N GLY A 146 7.80 1.60 26.92
CA GLY A 146 6.98 2.70 27.43
C GLY A 146 5.48 2.47 27.29
N ALA A 147 5.04 1.73 26.27
CA ALA A 147 3.64 1.46 26.01
C ALA A 147 3.09 0.20 26.71
N MET A 148 3.95 -0.72 27.19
CA MET A 148 3.54 -2.05 27.70
C MET A 148 2.49 -2.00 28.81
N ALA A 149 2.57 -1.04 29.73
CA ALA A 149 1.60 -0.91 30.82
C ALA A 149 0.18 -0.53 30.33
N LEU A 150 0.07 0.01 29.11
CA LEU A 150 -1.18 0.44 28.47
C LEU A 150 -1.73 -0.61 27.49
N ILE A 151 -0.92 -1.61 27.16
CA ILE A 151 -1.29 -2.68 26.23
C ILE A 151 -2.04 -3.78 27.01
N LYS A 152 -3.28 -4.04 26.57
CA LYS A 152 -4.14 -5.05 27.19
C LYS A 152 -3.64 -6.46 26.90
N GLY A 153 -3.77 -7.33 27.90
CA GLY A 153 -3.45 -8.76 27.75
C GLY A 153 -1.95 -9.07 27.70
N SER A 154 -1.08 -8.05 27.77
CA SER A 154 0.40 -8.21 27.79
C SER A 154 0.90 -9.24 26.75
N PRO A 155 0.64 -9.05 25.46
CA PRO A 155 1.06 -9.98 24.42
C PRO A 155 2.60 -10.14 24.46
N PRO A 156 3.14 -11.35 24.20
CA PRO A 156 4.56 -11.57 24.17
C PRO A 156 5.23 -10.68 23.08
N VAL A 157 6.43 -10.19 23.41
CA VAL A 157 7.23 -9.34 22.51
C VAL A 157 8.45 -10.13 22.01
N TRP A 158 8.65 -10.08 20.71
CA TRP A 158 9.80 -10.66 20.03
C TRP A 158 10.52 -9.57 19.25
N THR A 159 11.81 -9.38 19.55
CA THR A 159 12.60 -8.29 18.96
C THR A 159 13.68 -8.81 18.01
N LEU A 160 13.74 -8.24 16.81
CA LEU A 160 14.79 -8.49 15.85
C LEU A 160 16.00 -7.61 16.15
N GLY A 161 17.05 -8.22 16.69
CA GLY A 161 18.33 -7.54 17.02
C GLY A 161 18.29 -6.64 18.26
N GLY A 162 17.17 -6.60 18.99
CA GLY A 162 17.00 -5.80 20.21
C GLY A 162 17.18 -6.61 21.49
N LYS A 163 16.81 -5.98 22.61
CA LYS A 163 16.92 -6.55 23.95
C LYS A 163 15.59 -6.67 24.68
N LEU A 164 14.52 -6.19 24.09
CA LEU A 164 13.18 -6.25 24.67
C LEU A 164 12.51 -7.57 24.29
N GLY A 165 12.04 -8.32 25.28
CA GLY A 165 11.36 -9.59 25.07
C GLY A 165 12.32 -10.71 24.62
N ALA A 166 11.83 -11.59 23.72
CA ALA A 166 12.61 -12.71 23.21
C ALA A 166 13.39 -12.33 21.93
N ASP A 167 14.55 -12.97 21.73
CA ASP A 167 15.36 -12.79 20.51
C ASP A 167 14.71 -13.49 19.31
N LEU A 168 14.16 -12.68 18.41
CA LEU A 168 13.55 -13.18 17.19
C LEU A 168 14.62 -13.64 16.18
N GLY A 169 15.75 -12.92 16.08
CA GLY A 169 16.80 -13.23 15.12
C GLY A 169 17.36 -14.63 15.32
N GLY A 170 17.80 -14.92 16.53
CA GLY A 170 18.30 -16.26 16.90
C GLY A 170 17.23 -17.33 16.79
N ALA A 171 15.97 -17.01 17.15
CA ALA A 171 14.88 -17.96 17.02
C ALA A 171 14.62 -18.35 15.54
N LEU A 172 14.59 -17.39 14.63
CA LEU A 172 14.33 -17.66 13.20
C LEU A 172 15.35 -18.60 12.55
N GLU A 173 16.60 -18.57 13.02
CA GLU A 173 17.66 -19.46 12.52
C GLU A 173 17.35 -20.96 12.76
N ALA A 174 16.59 -21.26 13.83
CA ALA A 174 16.22 -22.63 14.20
C ALA A 174 15.04 -23.17 13.40
N PHE A 175 14.31 -22.32 12.66
CA PHE A 175 13.13 -22.74 11.91
C PHE A 175 13.42 -23.03 10.45
N SER A 176 12.64 -23.96 9.87
CA SER A 176 12.75 -24.36 8.47
C SER A 176 12.51 -23.16 7.54
N ASP A 177 13.33 -23.05 6.51
CA ASP A 177 13.17 -22.10 5.40
C ASP A 177 12.27 -22.62 4.27
N LYS A 178 11.73 -23.84 4.41
CA LYS A 178 10.74 -24.39 3.49
C LYS A 178 9.37 -23.80 3.76
N ARG A 179 8.61 -23.58 2.69
CA ARG A 179 7.21 -23.11 2.78
C ARG A 179 6.40 -24.06 3.68
N PRO A 180 5.60 -23.51 4.61
CA PRO A 180 4.67 -24.31 5.41
C PRO A 180 3.59 -24.92 4.51
N ASP A 181 2.96 -25.97 4.98
CA ASP A 181 1.84 -26.61 4.28
C ASP A 181 0.67 -25.64 4.12
N ARG A 182 0.00 -25.66 2.96
CA ARG A 182 -1.15 -24.76 2.68
C ARG A 182 -2.35 -25.01 3.57
N SER A 183 -2.43 -26.14 4.25
CA SER A 183 -3.50 -26.43 5.24
C SER A 183 -3.59 -25.39 6.35
N HIS A 184 -2.49 -24.70 6.69
CA HIS A 184 -2.50 -23.61 7.68
C HIS A 184 -3.34 -22.39 7.24
N ARG A 185 -3.58 -22.23 5.94
CA ARG A 185 -4.46 -21.19 5.37
C ARG A 185 -5.66 -21.76 4.60
N ALA A 186 -5.97 -23.05 4.82
CA ALA A 186 -7.10 -23.69 4.17
C ALA A 186 -8.42 -23.03 4.58
N GLY A 187 -9.33 -22.89 3.60
CA GLY A 187 -10.64 -22.28 3.81
C GLY A 187 -10.67 -20.76 3.82
N LEU A 188 -9.51 -20.08 3.83
CA LEU A 188 -9.47 -18.63 3.66
C LEU A 188 -9.76 -18.24 2.19
N LEU A 189 -10.47 -17.13 2.04
CA LEU A 189 -10.90 -16.57 0.78
C LEU A 189 -10.44 -15.10 0.64
N GLY A 190 -10.58 -14.55 -0.54
CA GLY A 190 -10.25 -13.16 -0.84
C GLY A 190 -10.92 -12.14 0.08
N LYS A 191 -12.08 -12.43 0.63
CA LYS A 191 -12.82 -11.59 1.60
C LYS A 191 -12.29 -11.63 3.03
N ASP A 192 -11.43 -12.60 3.36
CA ASP A 192 -10.89 -12.72 4.72
C ASP A 192 -9.79 -11.69 4.97
N MET A 193 -9.59 -11.35 6.24
CA MET A 193 -8.63 -10.35 6.66
C MET A 193 -7.18 -10.74 6.33
N CYS A 194 -6.41 -9.75 5.91
CA CYS A 194 -4.98 -9.87 5.64
C CYS A 194 -4.15 -8.93 6.51
N LEU A 195 -4.49 -7.64 6.50
CA LEU A 195 -3.70 -6.60 7.15
C LEU A 195 -4.60 -5.57 7.85
N TYR A 196 -4.04 -4.91 8.86
CA TYR A 196 -4.49 -3.61 9.33
C TYR A 196 -3.47 -2.54 8.94
N VAL A 197 -3.95 -1.46 8.31
CA VAL A 197 -3.16 -0.26 8.03
C VAL A 197 -3.77 0.90 8.78
N TYR A 198 -2.96 1.64 9.54
CA TYR A 198 -3.46 2.72 10.37
C TYR A 198 -3.50 4.04 9.61
N THR A 199 -4.61 4.73 9.74
CA THR A 199 -4.82 6.07 9.16
C THR A 199 -5.04 7.10 10.27
N SER A 200 -4.70 8.37 9.98
CA SER A 200 -4.94 9.46 10.92
C SER A 200 -6.44 9.62 11.20
N GLY A 201 -6.81 9.55 12.47
CA GLY A 201 -8.20 9.79 12.89
C GLY A 201 -8.49 11.27 13.13
N THR A 202 -9.68 11.73 12.79
CA THR A 202 -10.19 13.07 13.17
C THR A 202 -10.26 13.29 14.69
N THR A 203 -10.22 12.21 15.48
CA THR A 203 -10.25 12.20 16.95
C THR A 203 -8.86 12.14 17.60
N GLY A 204 -7.78 12.24 16.82
CA GLY A 204 -6.39 12.22 17.30
C GLY A 204 -5.74 10.84 17.38
N LEU A 205 -6.46 9.76 17.66
CA LEU A 205 -5.92 8.40 17.68
C LEU A 205 -6.03 7.70 16.30
N PRO A 206 -5.04 6.88 15.91
CA PRO A 206 -5.07 6.17 14.63
C PRO A 206 -6.24 5.18 14.53
N LYS A 207 -6.84 5.06 13.34
CA LYS A 207 -7.88 4.08 13.04
C LYS A 207 -7.30 2.93 12.22
N ALA A 208 -7.61 1.70 12.59
CA ALA A 208 -7.19 0.50 11.87
C ALA A 208 -8.12 0.24 10.67
N ALA A 209 -7.68 0.63 9.47
CA ALA A 209 -8.37 0.27 8.24
C ALA A 209 -8.19 -1.23 7.96
N ARG A 210 -9.31 -1.89 7.65
CA ARG A 210 -9.38 -3.33 7.37
C ARG A 210 -9.00 -3.58 5.92
N LEU A 211 -8.00 -4.42 5.70
CA LEU A 211 -7.61 -4.87 4.37
C LEU A 211 -7.79 -6.37 4.26
N THR A 212 -8.73 -6.76 3.41
CA THR A 212 -8.92 -8.16 3.03
C THR A 212 -7.81 -8.64 2.10
N GLN A 213 -7.71 -9.94 1.88
CA GLN A 213 -6.78 -10.55 0.93
C GLN A 213 -6.95 -9.93 -0.47
N ALA A 214 -8.19 -9.85 -0.98
CA ALA A 214 -8.49 -9.29 -2.29
C ALA A 214 -8.12 -7.79 -2.37
N ARG A 215 -8.40 -7.01 -1.32
CA ARG A 215 -8.04 -5.59 -1.30
C ARG A 215 -6.53 -5.38 -1.27
N THR A 216 -5.82 -6.17 -0.47
CA THR A 216 -4.35 -6.14 -0.42
C THR A 216 -3.75 -6.48 -1.79
N GLN A 217 -4.23 -7.54 -2.47
CA GLN A 217 -3.82 -7.89 -3.83
C GLN A 217 -4.09 -6.75 -4.83
N GLY A 218 -5.27 -6.11 -4.73
CA GLY A 218 -5.64 -4.96 -5.55
C GLY A 218 -4.62 -3.82 -5.40
N MET A 219 -4.28 -3.44 -4.18
CA MET A 219 -3.28 -2.40 -3.91
C MET A 219 -1.90 -2.77 -4.43
N MET A 220 -1.45 -4.01 -4.22
CA MET A 220 -0.14 -4.50 -4.68
C MET A 220 0.00 -4.50 -6.21
N ARG A 221 -1.09 -4.66 -6.96
CA ARG A 221 -1.05 -4.84 -8.42
C ARG A 221 -1.48 -3.60 -9.22
N SER A 222 -2.12 -2.62 -8.59
CA SER A 222 -2.77 -1.49 -9.28
C SER A 222 -1.83 -0.67 -10.15
N PHE A 223 -0.58 -0.47 -9.73
CA PHE A 223 0.37 0.42 -10.43
C PHE A 223 1.32 -0.30 -11.38
N ILE A 224 1.25 -1.64 -11.48
CA ILE A 224 2.10 -2.42 -12.41
C ILE A 224 1.84 -1.97 -13.86
N ALA A 225 0.58 -1.88 -14.25
CA ALA A 225 0.19 -1.50 -15.61
C ALA A 225 0.47 -0.02 -15.92
N PRO A 226 0.01 0.96 -15.11
CA PRO A 226 0.29 2.37 -15.35
C PRO A 226 1.78 2.70 -15.43
N CYS A 227 2.58 2.11 -14.56
CA CYS A 227 4.04 2.31 -14.54
C CYS A 227 4.79 1.37 -15.50
N ARG A 228 4.09 0.42 -16.13
CA ARG A 228 4.67 -0.59 -17.05
C ARG A 228 5.89 -1.28 -16.46
N ILE A 229 5.76 -1.72 -15.21
CA ILE A 229 6.86 -2.38 -14.48
C ILE A 229 7.10 -3.79 -15.06
N THR A 230 8.36 -4.12 -15.17
CA THR A 230 8.88 -5.39 -15.72
C THR A 230 9.93 -5.98 -14.77
N PRO A 231 10.34 -7.25 -14.95
CA PRO A 231 11.40 -7.85 -14.13
C PRO A 231 12.77 -7.15 -14.19
N LYS A 232 12.96 -6.23 -15.14
CA LYS A 232 14.21 -5.46 -15.30
C LYS A 232 14.20 -4.15 -14.51
N ASP A 233 13.07 -3.77 -13.96
CA ASP A 233 12.92 -2.51 -13.26
C ASP A 233 13.44 -2.59 -11.83
N LYS A 234 13.78 -1.41 -11.31
CA LYS A 234 14.20 -1.19 -9.93
C LYS A 234 13.38 -0.06 -9.35
N VAL A 235 12.54 -0.40 -8.39
CA VAL A 235 11.59 0.54 -7.75
C VAL A 235 12.22 1.13 -6.50
N TYR A 236 12.43 2.45 -6.48
CA TYR A 236 13.03 3.16 -5.36
C TYR A 236 11.94 3.58 -4.37
N ILE A 237 12.00 3.04 -3.15
CA ILE A 237 10.98 3.14 -2.10
C ILE A 237 11.60 3.78 -0.87
N THR A 238 11.26 5.04 -0.62
CA THR A 238 11.68 5.82 0.54
C THR A 238 10.52 6.12 1.49
N LEU A 239 9.31 5.79 1.07
CA LEU A 239 8.10 5.95 1.89
C LEU A 239 8.00 4.85 2.95
N PRO A 240 7.31 5.13 4.09
CA PRO A 240 7.14 4.14 5.15
C PRO A 240 6.42 2.87 4.66
N LEU A 241 6.94 1.70 5.05
CA LEU A 241 6.35 0.40 4.68
C LEU A 241 5.07 0.08 5.46
N TYR A 242 4.80 0.75 6.57
CA TYR A 242 3.51 0.63 7.27
C TYR A 242 2.35 1.35 6.56
N HIS A 243 2.64 2.19 5.55
CA HIS A 243 1.64 2.87 4.73
C HIS A 243 1.32 2.11 3.45
N GLY A 244 0.05 2.15 3.02
CA GLY A 244 -0.40 1.48 1.81
C GLY A 244 0.40 1.83 0.55
N THR A 245 0.74 3.12 0.36
CA THR A 245 1.48 3.57 -0.83
C THR A 245 2.90 2.98 -0.88
N GLY A 246 3.66 3.05 0.21
CA GLY A 246 5.03 2.49 0.26
C GLY A 246 5.04 0.98 0.41
N GLY A 247 4.34 0.47 1.44
CA GLY A 247 4.41 -0.92 1.88
C GLY A 247 3.59 -1.91 1.08
N LEU A 248 2.49 -1.49 0.47
CA LEU A 248 1.67 -2.37 -0.36
C LEU A 248 1.84 -2.07 -1.83
N CYS A 249 1.55 -0.85 -2.28
CA CYS A 249 1.66 -0.52 -3.70
C CYS A 249 3.12 -0.57 -4.18
N GLY A 250 4.06 0.06 -3.46
CA GLY A 250 5.48 0.12 -3.84
C GLY A 250 6.16 -1.25 -3.81
N ILE A 251 5.98 -2.00 -2.74
CA ILE A 251 6.47 -3.38 -2.63
C ILE A 251 5.78 -4.28 -3.66
N GLY A 252 4.45 -4.13 -3.82
CA GLY A 252 3.67 -4.96 -4.73
C GLY A 252 4.14 -4.86 -6.18
N ILE A 253 4.30 -3.64 -6.73
CA ILE A 253 4.72 -3.50 -8.13
C ILE A 253 6.14 -4.05 -8.39
N ALA A 254 7.00 -4.03 -7.38
CA ALA A 254 8.32 -4.66 -7.49
C ALA A 254 8.19 -6.18 -7.40
N LEU A 255 7.68 -6.70 -6.29
CA LEU A 255 7.74 -8.14 -6.02
C LEU A 255 6.81 -8.97 -6.91
N MET A 256 5.63 -8.44 -7.30
CA MET A 256 4.71 -9.20 -8.17
C MET A 256 5.23 -9.35 -9.61
N THR A 257 6.18 -8.54 -10.04
CA THR A 257 6.69 -8.53 -11.40
C THR A 257 8.08 -9.15 -11.57
N GLY A 258 8.73 -9.56 -10.49
CA GLY A 258 10.13 -10.03 -10.53
C GLY A 258 11.15 -8.87 -10.57
N ALA A 259 10.72 -7.63 -10.36
CA ALA A 259 11.57 -6.44 -10.28
C ALA A 259 12.25 -6.32 -8.90
N THR A 260 13.15 -5.37 -8.76
CA THR A 260 13.88 -5.12 -7.51
C THR A 260 13.23 -3.98 -6.71
N ALA A 261 12.94 -4.17 -5.44
CA ALA A 261 12.62 -3.12 -4.49
C ALA A 261 13.91 -2.55 -3.88
N ILE A 262 14.23 -1.29 -4.16
CA ILE A 262 15.30 -0.56 -3.50
C ILE A 262 14.68 0.15 -2.30
N VAL A 263 14.82 -0.43 -1.12
CA VAL A 263 14.21 0.09 0.11
C VAL A 263 15.20 0.99 0.84
N ARG A 264 14.70 2.09 1.40
CA ARG A 264 15.47 2.96 2.33
C ARG A 264 14.75 3.08 3.66
N ARG A 265 15.50 3.20 4.75
CA ARG A 265 14.92 3.38 6.10
C ARG A 265 14.02 4.59 6.17
N LYS A 266 14.46 5.71 5.57
CA LYS A 266 13.73 6.97 5.50
C LYS A 266 14.09 7.75 4.25
N PHE A 267 13.25 8.69 3.90
CA PHE A 267 13.51 9.67 2.85
C PHE A 267 14.62 10.65 3.27
N SER A 268 15.52 10.96 2.35
CA SER A 268 16.52 12.01 2.47
C SER A 268 16.62 12.78 1.17
N ALA A 269 16.22 14.05 1.17
CA ALA A 269 16.25 14.88 -0.04
C ALA A 269 17.68 15.10 -0.55
N SER A 270 18.68 15.20 0.32
CA SER A 270 20.09 15.40 -0.05
C SER A 270 20.75 14.14 -0.61
N ALA A 271 20.34 12.94 -0.17
CA ALA A 271 20.90 11.67 -0.63
C ALA A 271 20.16 11.08 -1.84
N PHE A 272 18.96 11.58 -2.15
CA PHE A 272 18.03 10.95 -3.10
C PHE A 272 18.66 10.65 -4.46
N TRP A 273 19.29 11.64 -5.07
CA TRP A 273 19.84 11.50 -6.42
C TRP A 273 21.11 10.66 -6.46
N ASP A 274 21.95 10.73 -5.43
CA ASP A 274 23.11 9.85 -5.29
C ASP A 274 22.71 8.39 -5.18
N GLU A 275 21.76 8.09 -4.33
CA GLU A 275 21.27 6.73 -4.11
C GLU A 275 20.50 6.17 -5.30
N ALA A 276 19.54 6.95 -5.84
CA ALA A 276 18.74 6.53 -7.00
C ALA A 276 19.63 6.25 -8.22
N THR A 277 20.68 7.06 -8.44
CA THR A 277 21.63 6.86 -9.53
C THR A 277 22.53 5.66 -9.29
N ALA A 278 23.11 5.52 -8.09
CA ALA A 278 24.02 4.43 -7.73
C ALA A 278 23.32 3.05 -7.82
N GLU A 279 22.09 2.96 -7.36
CA GLU A 279 21.28 1.74 -7.42
C GLU A 279 20.70 1.49 -8.84
N GLY A 280 20.72 2.49 -9.71
CA GLY A 280 20.13 2.45 -11.05
C GLY A 280 18.59 2.33 -11.02
N ALA A 281 17.96 3.11 -10.16
CA ALA A 281 16.51 3.17 -10.05
C ALA A 281 15.84 3.55 -11.38
N THR A 282 14.75 2.85 -11.72
CA THR A 282 13.98 3.06 -12.97
C THR A 282 12.55 3.53 -12.69
N ALA A 283 12.07 3.35 -11.46
CA ALA A 283 10.78 3.82 -11.00
C ALA A 283 10.88 4.36 -9.57
N ILE A 284 10.01 5.32 -9.23
CA ILE A 284 9.91 5.88 -7.86
C ILE A 284 8.49 5.75 -7.31
N VAL A 285 8.42 5.67 -5.97
CA VAL A 285 7.17 5.84 -5.22
C VAL A 285 7.26 7.17 -4.50
N TYR A 286 6.26 8.04 -4.69
CA TYR A 286 6.29 9.39 -4.13
C TYR A 286 5.00 9.77 -3.41
N ILE A 287 5.09 10.83 -2.63
CA ILE A 287 3.98 11.71 -2.25
C ILE A 287 4.33 13.11 -2.71
N GLY A 288 3.33 13.96 -2.97
CA GLY A 288 3.57 15.31 -3.49
C GLY A 288 4.55 16.13 -2.67
N GLU A 289 4.54 15.95 -1.34
CA GLU A 289 5.46 16.63 -0.43
C GLU A 289 6.93 16.20 -0.64
N LEU A 290 7.19 14.92 -0.92
CA LEU A 290 8.52 14.45 -1.31
C LEU A 290 9.02 15.17 -2.58
N CYS A 291 8.18 15.29 -3.58
CA CYS A 291 8.52 16.01 -4.82
C CYS A 291 8.82 17.48 -4.54
N ARG A 292 8.03 18.11 -3.66
CA ARG A 292 8.25 19.49 -3.23
C ARG A 292 9.58 19.66 -2.50
N TYR A 293 9.94 18.76 -1.60
CA TYR A 293 11.24 18.79 -0.93
C TYR A 293 12.39 18.67 -1.91
N LEU A 294 12.33 17.76 -2.89
CA LEU A 294 13.36 17.62 -3.92
C LEU A 294 13.50 18.89 -4.78
N LEU A 295 12.40 19.53 -5.15
CA LEU A 295 12.42 20.81 -5.90
C LEU A 295 13.09 21.94 -5.10
N ASN A 296 12.96 21.93 -3.78
CA ASN A 296 13.53 22.96 -2.91
C ASN A 296 15.02 22.72 -2.58
N THR A 297 15.59 21.59 -2.99
CA THR A 297 17.04 21.36 -2.82
C THR A 297 17.84 22.16 -3.85
N PRO A 298 19.09 22.58 -3.54
CA PRO A 298 20.01 23.09 -4.54
C PRO A 298 20.19 22.11 -5.72
N PRO A 299 20.58 22.59 -6.91
CA PRO A 299 20.88 21.73 -8.04
C PRO A 299 21.89 20.64 -7.68
N HIS A 300 21.61 19.39 -8.09
CA HIS A 300 22.46 18.26 -7.79
C HIS A 300 23.09 17.68 -9.07
N PRO A 301 24.42 17.36 -9.12
CA PRO A 301 25.08 16.89 -10.34
C PRO A 301 24.45 15.65 -10.96
N LYS A 302 23.80 14.80 -10.15
CA LYS A 302 23.17 13.55 -10.60
C LYS A 302 21.66 13.65 -10.80
N GLU A 303 21.03 14.81 -10.59
CA GLU A 303 19.56 14.95 -10.66
C GLU A 303 18.95 14.68 -12.04
N ARG A 304 19.79 14.58 -13.08
CA ARG A 304 19.41 14.17 -14.44
C ARG A 304 20.20 12.96 -14.96
N ALA A 305 21.12 12.42 -14.16
CA ALA A 305 21.94 11.25 -14.52
C ALA A 305 21.30 9.91 -14.17
N HIS A 306 20.14 9.93 -13.54
CA HIS A 306 19.38 8.73 -13.15
C HIS A 306 18.71 8.05 -14.36
N ARG A 307 18.14 6.86 -14.12
CA ARG A 307 17.38 6.08 -15.12
C ARG A 307 15.87 6.01 -14.82
N ILE A 308 15.38 6.86 -13.94
CA ILE A 308 13.96 6.89 -13.55
C ILE A 308 13.15 7.32 -14.77
N ARG A 309 12.24 6.45 -15.20
CA ARG A 309 11.37 6.65 -16.36
C ARG A 309 9.89 6.79 -15.97
N THR A 310 9.54 6.43 -14.75
CA THR A 310 8.16 6.44 -14.29
C THR A 310 8.12 6.50 -12.76
N GLY A 311 6.96 6.81 -12.24
CA GLY A 311 6.65 6.72 -10.81
C GLY A 311 5.15 6.78 -10.59
N PHE A 312 4.74 6.45 -9.38
CA PHE A 312 3.37 6.66 -8.93
C PHE A 312 3.33 7.24 -7.53
N GLY A 313 2.26 7.94 -7.24
CA GLY A 313 2.04 8.55 -5.95
C GLY A 313 0.77 9.38 -5.90
N ASN A 314 0.62 10.14 -4.85
CA ASN A 314 -0.56 10.98 -4.61
C ASN A 314 -0.19 12.33 -4.00
N GLY A 315 -1.11 13.31 -4.15
CA GLY A 315 -0.96 14.63 -3.57
C GLY A 315 0.01 15.56 -4.32
N LEU A 316 0.32 15.27 -5.58
CA LEU A 316 1.21 16.08 -6.41
C LEU A 316 0.43 17.24 -7.03
N ARG A 317 0.64 18.44 -6.51
CA ARG A 317 -0.01 19.66 -7.01
C ARG A 317 0.50 20.04 -8.42
N PRO A 318 -0.36 20.63 -9.28
CA PRO A 318 -0.02 20.93 -10.67
C PRO A 318 1.27 21.72 -10.83
N GLU A 319 1.48 22.76 -10.04
CA GLU A 319 2.65 23.62 -10.07
C GLU A 319 3.94 22.89 -9.67
N VAL A 320 3.84 21.99 -8.69
CA VAL A 320 4.96 21.11 -8.26
C VAL A 320 5.23 20.06 -9.34
N TRP A 321 4.18 19.49 -9.91
CA TRP A 321 4.27 18.37 -10.85
C TRP A 321 5.04 18.77 -12.11
N GLN A 322 4.62 19.84 -12.80
CA GLN A 322 5.29 20.26 -14.04
C GLN A 322 6.75 20.61 -13.77
N ALA A 323 7.02 21.40 -12.72
CA ALA A 323 8.39 21.77 -12.34
C ALA A 323 9.27 20.54 -12.02
N PHE A 324 8.68 19.51 -11.40
CA PHE A 324 9.37 18.26 -11.09
C PHE A 324 9.76 17.48 -12.34
N LEU A 325 8.83 17.33 -13.29
CA LEU A 325 9.10 16.67 -14.57
C LEU A 325 10.21 17.37 -15.34
N ASP A 326 10.13 18.71 -15.44
CA ASP A 326 11.06 19.53 -16.21
C ASP A 326 12.46 19.55 -15.60
N ARG A 327 12.56 19.74 -14.29
CA ARG A 327 13.85 19.80 -13.60
C ARG A 327 14.57 18.45 -13.65
N PHE A 328 13.86 17.37 -13.32
CA PHE A 328 14.48 16.05 -13.15
C PHE A 328 14.39 15.17 -14.40
N ASN A 329 13.77 15.62 -15.47
CA ASN A 329 13.62 14.87 -16.73
C ASN A 329 13.01 13.48 -16.54
N ILE A 330 11.93 13.41 -15.75
CA ILE A 330 11.15 12.17 -15.56
C ILE A 330 9.94 12.22 -16.50
N PRO A 331 9.83 11.33 -17.49
CA PRO A 331 8.85 11.46 -18.56
C PRO A 331 7.40 11.14 -18.16
N HIS A 332 7.20 10.39 -17.07
CA HIS A 332 5.85 9.93 -16.71
C HIS A 332 5.70 9.74 -15.20
N LEU A 333 4.64 10.31 -14.64
CA LEU A 333 4.17 10.03 -13.27
C LEU A 333 2.69 9.70 -13.31
N CYS A 334 2.32 8.60 -12.63
CA CYS A 334 0.93 8.19 -12.45
C CYS A 334 0.43 8.70 -11.10
N GLU A 335 -0.25 9.83 -11.10
CA GLU A 335 -0.95 10.32 -9.93
C GLU A 335 -2.19 9.47 -9.68
N PHE A 336 -2.60 9.31 -8.42
CA PHE A 336 -3.82 8.60 -8.08
C PHE A 336 -4.58 9.29 -6.94
N TYR A 337 -5.87 8.99 -6.87
CA TYR A 337 -6.72 9.29 -5.74
C TYR A 337 -7.27 7.99 -5.17
N GLY A 338 -7.30 7.88 -3.86
CA GLY A 338 -7.90 6.75 -3.15
C GLY A 338 -7.62 6.82 -1.66
N SER A 339 -8.44 6.16 -0.87
CA SER A 339 -8.21 5.97 0.56
C SER A 339 -8.01 4.50 0.89
N THR A 340 -7.34 4.24 2.00
CA THR A 340 -7.03 2.87 2.44
C THR A 340 -8.29 2.04 2.65
N GLU A 341 -9.30 2.64 3.28
CA GLU A 341 -10.59 2.01 3.63
C GLU A 341 -11.68 2.17 2.55
N GLY A 342 -11.57 3.20 1.69
CA GLY A 342 -12.62 3.59 0.75
C GLY A 342 -12.71 2.73 -0.50
N ASN A 343 -13.81 2.89 -1.23
CA ASN A 343 -14.10 2.16 -2.48
C ASN A 343 -14.10 3.06 -3.73
N VAL A 344 -13.65 4.31 -3.60
CA VAL A 344 -13.42 5.21 -4.74
C VAL A 344 -11.94 5.33 -4.99
N SER A 345 -11.51 5.07 -6.22
CA SER A 345 -10.13 5.27 -6.65
C SER A 345 -10.05 5.67 -8.11
N PHE A 346 -9.11 6.55 -8.42
CA PHE A 346 -8.79 6.98 -9.77
C PHE A 346 -7.30 6.86 -10.03
N LEU A 347 -6.93 6.49 -11.26
CA LEU A 347 -5.55 6.36 -11.73
C LEU A 347 -5.34 7.26 -12.95
N ASN A 348 -4.34 8.10 -12.91
CA ASN A 348 -3.97 8.96 -14.03
C ASN A 348 -3.04 8.22 -15.01
N PHE A 349 -3.63 7.38 -15.85
CA PHE A 349 -2.88 6.65 -16.89
C PHE A 349 -2.22 7.59 -17.91
N ASP A 350 -2.86 8.71 -18.20
CA ASP A 350 -2.39 9.66 -19.22
C ASP A 350 -1.18 10.49 -18.75
N GLY A 351 -0.87 10.50 -17.45
CA GLY A 351 0.15 11.39 -16.87
C GLY A 351 -0.21 12.87 -17.02
N LYS A 352 -1.51 13.20 -17.14
CA LYS A 352 -1.97 14.58 -17.30
C LYS A 352 -1.72 15.37 -16.02
N VAL A 353 -0.88 16.38 -16.09
CA VAL A 353 -0.59 17.26 -14.96
C VAL A 353 -1.87 17.90 -14.42
N GLY A 354 -2.03 17.85 -13.11
CA GLY A 354 -3.18 18.41 -12.40
C GLY A 354 -4.43 17.51 -12.35
N ALA A 355 -4.37 16.29 -12.90
CA ALA A 355 -5.49 15.35 -12.83
C ALA A 355 -5.12 14.12 -11.99
N VAL A 356 -6.08 13.57 -11.27
CA VAL A 356 -5.92 12.30 -10.52
C VAL A 356 -6.41 11.08 -11.31
N GLY A 357 -6.94 11.31 -12.51
CA GLY A 357 -7.44 10.29 -13.42
C GLY A 357 -8.58 10.81 -14.28
N ARG A 358 -9.09 9.95 -15.15
CA ARG A 358 -10.33 10.17 -15.91
C ARG A 358 -11.06 8.87 -16.17
N ILE A 359 -12.34 8.98 -16.44
CA ILE A 359 -13.16 7.89 -16.93
C ILE A 359 -13.49 8.20 -18.39
N PRO A 360 -12.93 7.48 -19.39
CA PRO A 360 -13.33 7.64 -20.79
C PRO A 360 -14.80 7.32 -20.99
N GLY A 361 -15.49 8.01 -21.91
CA GLY A 361 -16.92 7.81 -22.15
C GLY A 361 -17.31 6.37 -22.48
N TRP A 362 -16.43 5.62 -23.16
CA TRP A 362 -16.67 4.20 -23.45
C TRP A 362 -16.55 3.26 -22.23
N LEU A 363 -16.00 3.76 -21.07
CA LEU A 363 -15.95 3.04 -19.79
C LEU A 363 -17.00 3.52 -18.78
N GLU A 364 -17.72 4.59 -19.05
CA GLU A 364 -18.63 5.23 -18.10
C GLU A 364 -19.65 4.25 -17.50
N SER A 365 -20.14 3.32 -18.32
CA SER A 365 -21.08 2.29 -17.86
C SER A 365 -20.53 1.37 -16.75
N GLN A 366 -19.20 1.20 -16.67
CA GLN A 366 -18.53 0.38 -15.65
C GLN A 366 -18.24 1.15 -14.36
N PHE A 367 -18.42 2.48 -14.36
CA PHE A 367 -18.18 3.38 -13.24
C PHE A 367 -19.43 4.03 -12.67
N LYS A 368 -20.63 3.53 -13.02
CA LYS A 368 -21.93 4.02 -12.52
C LYS A 368 -22.06 3.96 -10.99
N HIS A 369 -21.24 3.15 -10.33
CA HIS A 369 -21.16 3.05 -8.88
C HIS A 369 -20.43 4.24 -8.23
N ILE A 370 -19.81 5.12 -9.02
CA ILE A 370 -19.14 6.33 -8.53
C ILE A 370 -19.99 7.54 -8.91
N ALA A 371 -20.19 8.45 -7.96
CA ALA A 371 -20.89 9.71 -8.17
C ALA A 371 -20.12 10.86 -7.52
N PHE A 372 -20.25 12.05 -8.11
CA PHE A 372 -19.80 13.30 -7.53
C PHE A 372 -21.03 14.08 -7.08
N VAL A 373 -21.06 14.52 -5.82
CA VAL A 373 -22.17 15.30 -5.24
C VAL A 373 -21.67 16.65 -4.79
N LYS A 374 -22.54 17.66 -4.86
CA LYS A 374 -22.25 19.00 -4.35
C LYS A 374 -21.89 18.92 -2.87
N PHE A 375 -20.88 19.67 -2.46
CA PHE A 375 -20.38 19.62 -1.09
C PHE A 375 -20.30 21.02 -0.49
N ASP A 376 -20.91 21.20 0.66
CA ASP A 376 -20.82 22.40 1.46
C ASP A 376 -19.51 22.36 2.27
N ILE A 377 -18.53 23.15 1.83
CA ILE A 377 -17.19 23.18 2.43
C ILE A 377 -17.19 23.78 3.84
N GLU A 378 -18.11 24.75 4.10
CA GLU A 378 -18.18 25.43 5.39
C GLU A 378 -18.76 24.52 6.49
N ASN A 379 -19.75 23.72 6.12
CA ASN A 379 -20.44 22.81 7.04
C ASN A 379 -19.97 21.35 6.93
N GLU A 380 -19.04 21.06 6.04
CA GLU A 380 -18.42 19.73 5.82
C GLU A 380 -19.43 18.59 5.56
N HIS A 381 -20.45 18.85 4.72
CA HIS A 381 -21.43 17.84 4.35
C HIS A 381 -21.92 17.96 2.88
N PRO A 382 -22.41 16.86 2.26
CA PRO A 382 -23.06 16.90 0.96
C PRO A 382 -24.32 17.76 0.98
N VAL A 383 -24.51 18.56 -0.09
CA VAL A 383 -25.72 19.36 -0.29
C VAL A 383 -26.88 18.45 -0.69
N ARG A 384 -28.05 18.67 -0.04
CA ARG A 384 -29.27 17.90 -0.30
C ARG A 384 -30.38 18.77 -0.87
N GLY A 385 -31.20 18.18 -1.74
CA GLY A 385 -32.40 18.78 -2.28
C GLY A 385 -33.58 18.77 -1.30
N PRO A 386 -34.74 19.34 -1.71
CA PRO A 386 -35.96 19.33 -0.89
C PRO A 386 -36.51 17.92 -0.60
N ASP A 387 -36.14 16.93 -1.42
CA ASP A 387 -36.46 15.51 -1.28
C ASP A 387 -35.54 14.77 -0.27
N GLY A 388 -34.53 15.47 0.28
CA GLY A 388 -33.56 14.92 1.21
C GLY A 388 -32.42 14.14 0.52
N LEU A 389 -32.41 14.03 -0.82
CA LEU A 389 -31.37 13.33 -1.58
C LEU A 389 -30.22 14.27 -1.94
N CYS A 390 -29.04 13.68 -2.22
CA CYS A 390 -27.86 14.46 -2.60
C CYS A 390 -27.99 15.03 -4.02
N ILE A 391 -27.53 16.26 -4.21
CA ILE A 391 -27.49 16.91 -5.53
C ILE A 391 -26.17 16.55 -6.21
N ARG A 392 -26.22 16.09 -7.46
CA ARG A 392 -25.02 15.83 -8.25
C ARG A 392 -24.25 17.12 -8.51
N ALA A 393 -22.93 17.05 -8.42
CA ALA A 393 -22.07 18.17 -8.81
C ALA A 393 -22.06 18.34 -10.32
N ASP A 394 -22.05 19.60 -10.76
CA ASP A 394 -21.90 19.96 -12.17
C ASP A 394 -20.43 19.83 -12.63
N VAL A 395 -20.20 19.93 -13.93
CA VAL A 395 -18.83 19.97 -14.49
C VAL A 395 -18.11 21.22 -13.96
N ASP A 396 -16.85 21.06 -13.56
CA ASP A 396 -16.00 22.09 -12.97
C ASP A 396 -16.49 22.61 -11.60
N GLU A 397 -17.45 21.94 -10.97
CA GLU A 397 -17.91 22.26 -9.62
C GLU A 397 -17.17 21.36 -8.58
N PRO A 398 -16.64 21.96 -7.48
CA PRO A 398 -16.12 21.17 -6.37
C PRO A 398 -17.19 20.28 -5.76
N GLY A 399 -16.83 19.01 -5.50
CA GLY A 399 -17.77 18.05 -4.93
C GLY A 399 -17.08 16.90 -4.22
N GLU A 400 -17.86 16.11 -3.51
CA GLU A 400 -17.42 14.89 -2.86
C GLU A 400 -17.61 13.69 -3.77
N ALA A 401 -16.58 12.83 -3.86
CA ALA A 401 -16.63 11.58 -4.61
C ALA A 401 -17.19 10.45 -3.74
N LEU A 402 -18.32 9.89 -4.13
CA LEU A 402 -19.01 8.81 -3.41
C LEU A 402 -18.95 7.51 -4.22
N GLY A 403 -18.71 6.40 -3.54
CA GLY A 403 -18.78 5.06 -4.10
C GLY A 403 -19.94 4.27 -3.54
N GLN A 404 -20.79 3.73 -4.42
CA GLN A 404 -21.85 2.81 -4.00
C GLN A 404 -21.22 1.54 -3.41
N ILE A 405 -21.71 1.13 -2.25
CA ILE A 405 -21.29 -0.11 -1.60
C ILE A 405 -22.07 -1.28 -2.21
N GLY A 406 -21.37 -2.35 -2.57
CA GLY A 406 -21.90 -3.54 -3.18
C GLY A 406 -20.95 -4.74 -3.04
N ASP A 407 -21.30 -5.86 -3.66
CA ASP A 407 -20.56 -7.13 -3.55
C ASP A 407 -19.37 -7.24 -4.53
N ASP A 408 -19.34 -6.42 -5.59
CA ASP A 408 -18.20 -6.37 -6.52
C ASP A 408 -16.95 -5.90 -5.76
N VAL A 409 -15.79 -6.49 -6.07
CA VAL A 409 -14.51 -6.19 -5.38
C VAL A 409 -14.18 -4.68 -5.37
N ARG A 410 -14.62 -3.93 -6.40
CA ARG A 410 -14.40 -2.48 -6.51
C ARG A 410 -15.40 -1.65 -5.70
N GLN A 411 -16.53 -2.23 -5.31
CA GLN A 411 -17.60 -1.59 -4.54
C GLN A 411 -17.55 -1.95 -3.05
N ARG A 412 -16.75 -2.93 -2.67
CA ARG A 412 -16.64 -3.33 -1.26
C ARG A 412 -16.02 -2.23 -0.43
N PHE A 413 -16.63 -2.01 0.73
CA PHE A 413 -16.15 -1.11 1.77
C PHE A 413 -15.89 -1.92 3.04
N GLU A 414 -14.64 -2.11 3.39
CA GLU A 414 -14.26 -2.94 4.53
C GLU A 414 -14.23 -2.15 5.85
N GLY A 415 -14.20 -0.82 5.78
CA GLY A 415 -14.24 0.07 6.95
C GLY A 415 -13.03 -0.05 7.85
N TYR A 416 -13.31 0.23 9.12
CA TYR A 416 -12.32 0.18 10.20
C TYR A 416 -12.68 -0.90 11.21
N ASN A 417 -11.74 -1.25 12.08
CA ASN A 417 -12.01 -2.12 13.22
C ASN A 417 -12.94 -1.44 14.25
N ASP A 418 -12.97 -0.12 14.28
CA ASP A 418 -13.94 0.70 15.04
C ASP A 418 -15.23 0.89 14.23
N GLN A 419 -16.34 0.33 14.73
CA GLN A 419 -17.66 0.41 14.10
C GLN A 419 -18.17 1.87 14.02
N LYS A 420 -17.94 2.70 15.05
CA LYS A 420 -18.35 4.10 15.03
C LYS A 420 -17.58 4.91 13.97
N ALA A 421 -16.30 4.60 13.79
CA ALA A 421 -15.49 5.21 12.74
C ALA A 421 -15.95 4.78 11.35
N THR A 422 -16.36 3.51 11.21
CA THR A 422 -16.93 2.95 9.98
C THR A 422 -18.25 3.64 9.62
N GLU A 423 -19.19 3.73 10.56
CA GLU A 423 -20.51 4.37 10.35
C GLU A 423 -20.38 5.84 9.90
N LYS A 424 -19.42 6.59 10.41
CA LYS A 424 -19.16 7.97 9.99
C LYS A 424 -18.73 8.14 8.53
N LYS A 425 -18.30 7.05 7.88
CA LYS A 425 -17.93 7.05 6.45
C LYS A 425 -19.11 6.64 5.54
N LEU A 426 -20.21 6.22 6.12
CA LEU A 426 -21.39 5.79 5.39
C LEU A 426 -22.35 6.95 5.19
N LEU A 427 -22.60 7.31 3.94
CA LEU A 427 -23.64 8.25 3.58
C LEU A 427 -24.88 7.49 3.12
N ARG A 428 -26.03 7.81 3.71
CA ARG A 428 -27.33 7.19 3.37
C ARG A 428 -28.19 8.18 2.57
N ASP A 429 -29.19 7.65 1.86
CA ASP A 429 -30.16 8.45 1.09
C ASP A 429 -29.44 9.39 0.11
N VAL A 430 -28.51 8.79 -0.68
CA VAL A 430 -27.71 9.55 -1.65
C VAL A 430 -28.52 9.87 -2.89
N PHE A 431 -29.18 8.87 -3.47
CA PHE A 431 -30.06 9.00 -4.64
C PHE A 431 -31.27 8.07 -4.50
N GLU A 432 -32.30 8.26 -5.34
CA GLU A 432 -33.38 7.29 -5.47
C GLU A 432 -32.84 5.92 -5.89
N LYS A 433 -33.53 4.86 -5.44
CA LYS A 433 -33.16 3.46 -5.70
C LYS A 433 -33.46 3.07 -7.15
#